data_2b1d09232a3498e8048e3f4a415948ae
#
_entry.id   2b1d09232a3498e8048e3f4a415948ae
#
_cell.length_a   1.000
_cell.length_b   1.000
_cell.length_c   1.000
_cell.angle_alpha   90.00
_cell.angle_beta   90.00
_cell.angle_gamma   90.00
#
_symmetry.space_group_name_H-M   'P 1'
#
loop_
_entity.id
_entity.type
_entity.pdbx_description
1 polymer ?
#
loop_
_entity_poly.entity_id
_entity_poly.type
_entity_poly.pdbx_seq_one_letter_code
_entity_poly.pdbx_strand_id
1 'polypeptide(L)'
;NTTKIPSFKVAHHTPLRLCNAKRTQIWVKRSCFNSTITAKVAQQSDLQYRKLGDSDLQISEITLGTMTFGEQNTEKEAHEMLSYAFEHGINALDTAELYPIPMKKETSGRTDLYIASWLKSQPRDKVILATKVSGYSERSAHIRDNAKVLRVDAVNIRESVEKSLKRLNTDYVDLLQIHWPDRYVPLFGEYFYDSSKWRPSIPFVEQLKALQEVIDEGKVRYIGVSNETSYGVMEFVHAARVEGLSKIVSIQNSYSLLEATMQYIEMAKKHGLSPVQLALGFVRDRPFMTSSIIGATSVEQLKEDIDAFLTTQRPFPPEVMEDIEAIFKRYKDPAIL
;
A
#
# COMPACT_ATOMS: atom_id res chain seq x y z
N ASN A 1 53.32 23.34 -0.06
CA ASN A 1 53.24 22.34 0.97
C ASN A 1 52.40 21.15 0.48
N THR A 2 53.12 20.16 -0.04
CA THR A 2 52.63 18.88 -0.55
C THR A 2 52.58 17.88 0.60
N THR A 3 51.43 17.30 0.90
CA THR A 3 51.31 16.20 1.85
C THR A 3 51.10 14.88 1.10
N LYS A 4 52.03 13.95 1.36
CA LYS A 4 52.11 12.60 0.77
C LYS A 4 51.04 11.66 1.35
N ILE A 5 50.47 10.83 0.47
CA ILE A 5 49.59 9.69 0.79
C ILE A 5 50.47 8.45 1.00
N PRO A 6 50.28 7.63 2.07
CA PRO A 6 51.03 6.38 2.25
C PRO A 6 50.38 5.23 1.46
N SER A 7 51.27 4.45 0.82
CA SER A 7 50.95 3.24 0.08
C SER A 7 50.78 2.03 1.04
N PHE A 8 49.71 1.25 0.86
CA PHE A 8 49.54 -0.04 1.54
C PHE A 8 50.11 -1.19 0.69
N LYS A 9 50.92 -2.00 1.34
CA LYS A 9 51.54 -3.23 0.79
C LYS A 9 50.53 -4.39 0.82
N VAL A 10 50.50 -5.13 -0.29
CA VAL A 10 49.79 -6.41 -0.44
C VAL A 10 50.61 -7.51 0.21
N ALA A 11 49.98 -8.33 1.08
CA ALA A 11 50.60 -9.52 1.67
C ALA A 11 50.20 -10.76 0.86
N HIS A 12 51.22 -11.55 0.49
CA HIS A 12 51.10 -12.84 -0.20
C HIS A 12 50.62 -13.94 0.76
N HIS A 13 49.62 -14.70 0.33
CA HIS A 13 49.22 -15.94 1.02
C HIS A 13 49.85 -17.18 0.39
N THR A 14 50.48 -17.99 1.25
CA THR A 14 51.07 -19.30 0.99
C THR A 14 49.98 -20.40 1.01
N PRO A 15 50.07 -21.46 0.20
CA PRO A 15 49.05 -22.51 0.13
C PRO A 15 49.17 -23.55 1.24
N LEU A 16 48.05 -23.90 1.86
CA LEU A 16 47.93 -24.99 2.82
C LEU A 16 47.73 -26.36 2.15
N ARG A 17 48.45 -27.34 2.65
CA ARG A 17 48.54 -28.74 2.21
C ARG A 17 47.23 -29.51 2.46
N LEU A 18 46.88 -30.36 1.50
CA LEU A 18 45.88 -31.43 1.57
C LEU A 18 46.32 -32.50 2.59
N CYS A 19 45.42 -32.83 3.52
CA CYS A 19 45.54 -33.99 4.38
C CYS A 19 44.50 -35.05 3.99
N ASN A 20 44.98 -36.24 3.60
CA ASN A 20 44.17 -37.41 3.26
C ASN A 20 43.52 -38.01 4.50
N ALA A 21 42.20 -38.23 4.48
CA ALA A 21 41.51 -39.11 5.43
C ALA A 21 40.58 -40.08 4.69
N LYS A 22 40.70 -41.32 5.13
CA LYS A 22 40.21 -42.57 4.54
C LYS A 22 38.68 -42.65 4.39
N ARG A 23 38.25 -43.25 3.26
CA ARG A 23 36.86 -43.69 2.97
C ARG A 23 36.44 -44.80 3.93
N THR A 24 35.32 -44.60 4.61
CA THR A 24 34.52 -45.69 5.17
C THR A 24 33.16 -45.70 4.44
N GLN A 25 32.88 -46.73 3.67
CA GLN A 25 31.60 -46.95 2.99
C GLN A 25 30.58 -47.45 3.99
N ILE A 26 29.53 -46.69 4.21
CA ILE A 26 28.30 -47.15 4.87
C ILE A 26 27.21 -47.25 3.80
N TRP A 27 26.74 -48.50 3.59
CA TRP A 27 25.62 -48.81 2.74
C TRP A 27 24.32 -48.44 3.49
N VAL A 28 23.59 -47.43 3.04
CA VAL A 28 22.20 -47.15 3.44
C VAL A 28 21.28 -47.52 2.29
N LYS A 29 20.38 -48.49 2.54
CA LYS A 29 19.33 -48.91 1.60
C LYS A 29 18.44 -47.70 1.26
N ARG A 30 18.44 -47.30 -0.01
CA ARG A 30 17.44 -46.36 -0.58
C ARG A 30 16.11 -47.10 -0.74
N SER A 31 15.13 -46.74 0.09
CA SER A 31 13.71 -46.99 -0.24
C SER A 31 13.27 -45.86 -1.19
N CYS A 32 12.93 -46.22 -2.42
CA CYS A 32 12.34 -45.28 -3.39
C CYS A 32 10.92 -44.94 -2.96
N PHE A 33 10.72 -43.76 -2.38
CA PHE A 33 9.45 -43.08 -2.44
C PHE A 33 9.55 -42.01 -3.55
N ASN A 34 8.98 -42.33 -4.72
CA ASN A 34 8.71 -41.33 -5.76
C ASN A 34 7.56 -40.46 -5.30
N SER A 35 7.87 -39.39 -4.57
CA SER A 35 7.00 -38.23 -4.49
C SER A 35 7.46 -37.24 -5.54
N THR A 36 6.78 -37.19 -6.67
CA THR A 36 6.92 -36.15 -7.66
C THR A 36 6.40 -34.84 -7.02
N ILE A 37 7.26 -34.13 -6.30
CA ILE A 37 7.03 -32.75 -5.96
C ILE A 37 7.20 -31.98 -7.27
N THR A 38 6.10 -31.75 -7.98
CA THR A 38 6.05 -30.71 -8.99
C THR A 38 6.27 -29.40 -8.26
N ALA A 39 7.51 -28.93 -8.25
CA ALA A 39 7.79 -27.52 -7.94
C ALA A 39 6.97 -26.70 -8.95
N LYS A 40 5.89 -26.03 -8.49
CA LYS A 40 5.27 -24.97 -9.26
C LYS A 40 6.39 -23.98 -9.56
N VAL A 41 6.78 -23.90 -10.81
CA VAL A 41 7.64 -22.82 -11.30
C VAL A 41 6.84 -21.56 -11.00
N ALA A 42 7.33 -20.75 -10.08
CA ALA A 42 6.74 -19.44 -9.82
C ALA A 42 6.73 -18.72 -11.17
N GLN A 43 5.55 -18.45 -11.70
CA GLN A 43 5.38 -17.70 -12.92
C GLN A 43 5.95 -16.32 -12.62
N GLN A 44 7.02 -15.96 -13.31
CA GLN A 44 7.68 -14.68 -13.11
C GLN A 44 6.67 -13.60 -13.48
N SER A 45 6.25 -12.84 -12.49
CA SER A 45 5.29 -11.75 -12.68
C SER A 45 5.93 -10.66 -13.55
N ASP A 46 5.19 -10.16 -14.55
CA ASP A 46 5.63 -9.04 -15.39
C ASP A 46 5.40 -7.67 -14.69
N LEU A 47 4.85 -7.66 -13.46
CA LEU A 47 4.67 -6.46 -12.66
C LEU A 47 6.03 -5.86 -12.27
N GLN A 48 6.16 -4.56 -12.44
CA GLN A 48 7.32 -3.82 -11.95
C GLN A 48 7.17 -3.52 -10.46
N TYR A 49 8.32 -3.35 -9.80
CA TYR A 49 8.38 -2.94 -8.41
C TYR A 49 9.04 -1.57 -8.32
N ARG A 50 8.49 -0.70 -7.49
CA ARG A 50 8.97 0.68 -7.34
C ARG A 50 9.25 0.95 -5.88
N LYS A 51 10.28 1.75 -5.63
CA LYS A 51 10.60 2.21 -4.29
C LYS A 51 9.51 3.17 -3.79
N LEU A 52 9.00 2.94 -2.58
CA LEU A 52 7.99 3.80 -1.97
C LEU A 52 8.67 5.00 -1.29
N GLY A 53 8.72 6.13 -1.95
CA GLY A 53 9.36 7.35 -1.44
C GLY A 53 10.80 7.12 -0.97
N ASP A 54 11.14 7.62 0.21
CA ASP A 54 12.47 7.45 0.83
C ASP A 54 12.65 6.12 1.58
N SER A 55 11.61 5.25 1.60
CA SER A 55 11.67 3.95 2.31
C SER A 55 12.54 2.93 1.58
N ASP A 56 12.81 1.78 2.19
CA ASP A 56 13.42 0.61 1.55
C ASP A 56 12.39 -0.33 0.91
N LEU A 57 11.09 -0.01 1.00
CA LEU A 57 10.01 -0.82 0.48
C LEU A 57 10.00 -0.83 -1.06
N GLN A 58 10.12 -2.02 -1.64
CA GLN A 58 9.90 -2.26 -3.06
C GLN A 58 8.46 -2.76 -3.25
N ILE A 59 7.56 -1.85 -3.63
CA ILE A 59 6.14 -2.14 -3.77
C ILE A 59 5.80 -2.45 -5.23
N SER A 60 4.97 -3.46 -5.47
CA SER A 60 4.42 -3.73 -6.81
C SER A 60 3.63 -2.52 -7.30
N GLU A 61 3.66 -2.28 -8.61
CA GLU A 61 2.94 -1.15 -9.22
C GLU A 61 1.41 -1.28 -9.15
N ILE A 62 0.92 -2.43 -8.67
CA ILE A 62 -0.46 -2.66 -8.22
C ILE A 62 -0.43 -3.03 -6.73
N THR A 63 -1.31 -2.42 -5.95
CA THR A 63 -1.61 -2.79 -4.54
C THR A 63 -3.04 -3.29 -4.46
N LEU A 64 -3.28 -4.38 -3.73
CA LEU A 64 -4.64 -4.88 -3.52
C LEU A 64 -5.31 -4.13 -2.37
N GLY A 65 -6.36 -3.36 -2.70
CA GLY A 65 -7.28 -2.78 -1.73
C GLY A 65 -8.24 -3.84 -1.19
N THR A 66 -8.51 -3.81 0.11
CA THR A 66 -9.24 -4.87 0.80
C THR A 66 -10.53 -4.40 1.47
N MET A 67 -10.99 -3.21 1.16
CA MET A 67 -12.12 -2.57 1.87
C MET A 67 -13.47 -3.28 1.69
N THR A 68 -13.58 -4.24 0.78
CA THR A 68 -14.79 -5.04 0.54
C THR A 68 -14.85 -6.31 1.39
N PHE A 69 -13.75 -6.74 1.99
CA PHE A 69 -13.61 -8.01 2.71
C PHE A 69 -14.35 -7.98 4.05
N GLY A 70 -15.38 -8.80 4.16
CA GLY A 70 -16.21 -8.89 5.36
C GLY A 70 -17.57 -8.17 5.28
N GLU A 71 -17.84 -7.48 4.17
CA GLU A 71 -19.18 -6.95 3.80
C GLU A 71 -19.65 -7.52 2.46
N GLN A 72 -18.88 -7.29 1.38
CA GLN A 72 -19.22 -7.78 0.04
C GLN A 72 -18.61 -9.16 -0.23
N ASN A 73 -17.55 -9.52 0.48
CA ASN A 73 -16.85 -10.78 0.32
C ASN A 73 -16.84 -11.58 1.62
N THR A 74 -16.99 -12.89 1.49
CA THR A 74 -16.73 -13.86 2.55
C THR A 74 -15.23 -14.01 2.80
N GLU A 75 -14.84 -14.62 3.90
CA GLU A 75 -13.43 -14.92 4.20
C GLU A 75 -12.80 -15.82 3.13
N LYS A 76 -13.53 -16.80 2.62
CA LYS A 76 -13.07 -17.69 1.56
C LYS A 76 -12.75 -16.93 0.27
N GLU A 77 -13.67 -16.10 -0.20
CA GLU A 77 -13.47 -15.27 -1.39
C GLU A 77 -12.32 -14.26 -1.22
N ALA A 78 -12.19 -13.67 -0.03
CA ALA A 78 -11.07 -12.79 0.30
C ALA A 78 -9.73 -13.54 0.21
N HIS A 79 -9.65 -14.76 0.75
CA HIS A 79 -8.44 -15.60 0.67
C HIS A 79 -8.10 -16.03 -0.76
N GLU A 80 -9.11 -16.32 -1.58
CA GLU A 80 -8.92 -16.64 -3.00
C GLU A 80 -8.33 -15.44 -3.74
N MET A 81 -8.84 -14.23 -3.52
CA MET A 81 -8.31 -13.00 -4.11
C MET A 81 -6.90 -12.66 -3.60
N LEU A 82 -6.66 -12.75 -2.29
CA LEU A 82 -5.33 -12.53 -1.71
C LEU A 82 -4.28 -13.48 -2.30
N SER A 83 -4.62 -14.77 -2.39
CA SER A 83 -3.72 -15.79 -2.94
C SER A 83 -3.46 -15.55 -4.43
N TYR A 84 -4.50 -15.25 -5.20
CA TYR A 84 -4.38 -14.94 -6.61
C TYR A 84 -3.50 -13.71 -6.85
N ALA A 85 -3.72 -12.62 -6.11
CA ALA A 85 -2.92 -11.41 -6.19
C ALA A 85 -1.44 -11.69 -5.92
N PHE A 86 -1.17 -12.43 -4.85
CA PHE A 86 0.20 -12.74 -4.43
C PHE A 86 0.91 -13.67 -5.42
N GLU A 87 0.22 -14.69 -5.96
CA GLU A 87 0.73 -15.58 -7.01
C GLU A 87 1.06 -14.83 -8.31
N HIS A 88 0.42 -13.68 -8.55
CA HIS A 88 0.64 -12.83 -9.74
C HIS A 88 1.55 -11.62 -9.47
N GLY A 89 2.27 -11.62 -8.34
CA GLY A 89 3.33 -10.65 -8.05
C GLY A 89 2.88 -9.38 -7.33
N ILE A 90 1.63 -9.25 -6.94
CA ILE A 90 1.21 -8.18 -6.03
C ILE A 90 1.76 -8.51 -4.63
N ASN A 91 2.60 -7.63 -4.08
CA ASN A 91 3.21 -7.84 -2.78
C ASN A 91 2.69 -6.89 -1.70
N ALA A 92 1.74 -6.02 -2.03
CA ALA A 92 1.23 -5.00 -1.13
C ALA A 92 -0.29 -5.11 -0.94
N LEU A 93 -0.72 -5.02 0.32
CA LEU A 93 -2.11 -5.01 0.74
C LEU A 93 -2.43 -3.69 1.43
N ASP A 94 -3.56 -3.07 1.06
CA ASP A 94 -4.05 -1.84 1.67
C ASP A 94 -5.31 -2.13 2.48
N THR A 95 -5.24 -2.02 3.81
CA THR A 95 -6.35 -2.12 4.75
C THR A 95 -6.53 -0.84 5.56
N ALA A 96 -7.45 -0.82 6.51
CA ALA A 96 -7.64 0.25 7.48
C ALA A 96 -8.38 -0.26 8.72
N GLU A 97 -8.14 0.39 9.87
CA GLU A 97 -8.74 0.00 11.14
C GLU A 97 -10.27 -0.07 11.14
N LEU A 98 -10.91 0.72 10.26
CA LEU A 98 -12.37 0.81 10.17
C LEU A 98 -12.99 -0.05 9.08
N TYR A 99 -12.18 -0.75 8.25
CA TYR A 99 -12.73 -1.58 7.18
C TYR A 99 -13.46 -2.81 7.73
N PRO A 100 -14.47 -3.32 7.01
CA PRO A 100 -14.90 -3.04 5.63
C PRO A 100 -15.80 -1.80 5.47
N ILE A 101 -16.06 -1.45 4.18
CA ILE A 101 -16.99 -0.40 3.77
C ILE A 101 -18.20 -1.06 3.05
N PRO A 102 -19.44 -0.60 3.33
CA PRO A 102 -19.84 0.49 4.23
C PRO A 102 -19.56 0.15 5.70
N MET A 103 -19.10 1.17 6.43
CA MET A 103 -18.72 0.99 7.84
C MET A 103 -19.95 0.69 8.71
N LYS A 104 -19.89 -0.41 9.45
CA LYS A 104 -20.88 -0.82 10.45
C LYS A 104 -20.15 -1.28 11.72
N LYS A 105 -20.75 -1.03 12.87
CA LYS A 105 -20.16 -1.44 14.16
C LYS A 105 -19.92 -2.96 14.22
N GLU A 106 -20.81 -3.73 13.66
CA GLU A 106 -20.83 -5.21 13.70
C GLU A 106 -19.76 -5.85 12.82
N THR A 107 -19.30 -5.13 11.80
CA THR A 107 -18.31 -5.63 10.83
C THR A 107 -16.96 -4.93 10.92
N SER A 108 -16.86 -3.85 11.68
CA SER A 108 -15.63 -3.06 11.84
C SER A 108 -14.45 -3.92 12.27
N GLY A 109 -13.35 -3.83 11.54
CA GLY A 109 -12.13 -4.64 11.74
C GLY A 109 -12.19 -6.06 11.17
N ARG A 110 -13.28 -6.49 10.54
CA ARG A 110 -13.42 -7.83 9.96
C ARG A 110 -12.42 -8.06 8.81
N THR A 111 -12.15 -7.03 8.02
CA THR A 111 -11.14 -7.08 6.96
C THR A 111 -9.77 -7.51 7.50
N ASP A 112 -9.32 -6.89 8.60
CA ASP A 112 -8.04 -7.25 9.23
C ASP A 112 -8.02 -8.70 9.71
N LEU A 113 -9.14 -9.23 10.21
CA LEU A 113 -9.24 -10.64 10.64
C LEU A 113 -9.12 -11.61 9.46
N TYR A 114 -9.71 -11.29 8.31
CA TYR A 114 -9.61 -12.11 7.10
C TYR A 114 -8.18 -12.08 6.53
N ILE A 115 -7.54 -10.92 6.54
CA ILE A 115 -6.13 -10.81 6.16
C ILE A 115 -5.25 -11.61 7.13
N ALA A 116 -5.50 -11.52 8.44
CA ALA A 116 -4.73 -12.23 9.46
C ALA A 116 -4.76 -13.74 9.29
N SER A 117 -5.92 -14.31 9.00
CA SER A 117 -6.05 -15.76 8.79
C SER A 117 -5.29 -16.24 7.55
N TRP A 118 -5.28 -15.45 6.48
CA TRP A 118 -4.50 -15.71 5.28
C TRP A 118 -2.97 -15.54 5.52
N LEU A 119 -2.56 -14.50 6.25
CA LEU A 119 -1.14 -14.20 6.55
C LEU A 119 -0.45 -15.34 7.29
N LYS A 120 -1.17 -16.18 8.04
CA LYS A 120 -0.59 -17.34 8.75
C LYS A 120 0.13 -18.34 7.82
N SER A 121 -0.26 -18.37 6.55
CA SER A 121 0.33 -19.24 5.52
C SER A 121 1.37 -18.55 4.65
N GLN A 122 1.63 -17.24 4.89
CA GLN A 122 2.53 -16.45 4.08
C GLN A 122 3.79 -16.06 4.87
N PRO A 123 4.97 -15.97 4.20
CA PRO A 123 6.13 -15.36 4.83
C PRO A 123 5.86 -13.86 5.02
N ARG A 124 5.81 -13.43 6.29
CA ARG A 124 5.41 -12.05 6.66
C ARG A 124 6.29 -10.98 6.00
N ASP A 125 7.58 -11.24 5.84
CA ASP A 125 8.56 -10.34 5.21
C ASP A 125 8.36 -10.17 3.69
N LYS A 126 7.54 -10.98 3.06
CA LYS A 126 7.19 -10.86 1.63
C LYS A 126 5.92 -10.06 1.39
N VAL A 127 5.19 -9.72 2.43
CA VAL A 127 3.94 -8.96 2.35
C VAL A 127 4.15 -7.56 2.89
N ILE A 128 4.01 -6.55 2.04
CA ILE A 128 3.93 -5.15 2.46
C ILE A 128 2.51 -4.89 2.92
N LEU A 129 2.34 -4.66 4.21
CA LEU A 129 1.05 -4.45 4.84
C LEU A 129 0.88 -2.98 5.21
N ALA A 130 0.00 -2.28 4.50
CA ALA A 130 -0.39 -0.92 4.77
C ALA A 130 -1.73 -0.89 5.52
N THR A 131 -1.78 -0.15 6.63
CA THR A 131 -3.02 0.13 7.37
C THR A 131 -3.18 1.63 7.63
N LYS A 132 -4.32 2.03 8.19
CA LYS A 132 -4.62 3.45 8.38
C LYS A 132 -5.24 3.72 9.74
N VAL A 133 -4.78 4.81 10.38
CA VAL A 133 -5.44 5.42 11.53
C VAL A 133 -6.44 6.47 11.04
N SER A 134 -7.65 6.45 11.56
CA SER A 134 -8.71 7.39 11.18
C SER A 134 -8.36 8.82 11.59
N GLY A 135 -8.63 9.78 10.73
CA GLY A 135 -8.64 11.20 11.06
C GLY A 135 -9.79 11.60 11.98
N TYR A 136 -10.11 12.89 12.04
CA TYR A 136 -11.24 13.35 12.85
C TYR A 136 -12.55 12.69 12.43
N SER A 137 -13.26 12.10 13.40
CA SER A 137 -14.60 11.54 13.16
C SER A 137 -15.40 11.40 14.45
N GLU A 138 -16.60 11.95 14.47
CA GLU A 138 -17.59 11.69 15.52
C GLU A 138 -18.37 10.40 15.29
N ARG A 139 -18.55 10.04 14.01
CA ARG A 139 -19.37 8.88 13.60
C ARG A 139 -18.69 7.55 13.88
N SER A 140 -17.36 7.51 13.89
CA SER A 140 -16.58 6.29 13.99
C SER A 140 -15.99 6.06 15.40
N ALA A 141 -16.42 6.82 16.41
CA ALA A 141 -15.87 6.75 17.76
C ALA A 141 -15.97 5.35 18.40
N HIS A 142 -16.89 4.51 17.92
CA HIS A 142 -17.08 3.12 18.39
C HIS A 142 -15.86 2.21 18.20
N ILE A 143 -14.89 2.58 17.35
CA ILE A 143 -13.65 1.79 17.17
C ILE A 143 -12.61 2.08 18.26
N ARG A 144 -12.84 3.04 19.15
CA ARG A 144 -12.04 3.34 20.35
C ARG A 144 -12.79 2.94 21.61
N ASP A 145 -12.05 2.54 22.65
CA ASP A 145 -12.67 2.10 23.89
C ASP A 145 -13.26 3.27 24.69
N ASN A 146 -12.58 4.43 24.69
CA ASN A 146 -12.93 5.55 25.53
C ASN A 146 -13.03 6.91 24.80
N ALA A 147 -13.06 6.93 23.47
CA ALA A 147 -13.18 8.17 22.72
C ALA A 147 -14.63 8.51 22.38
N LYS A 148 -14.98 9.79 22.46
CA LYS A 148 -16.24 10.34 21.92
C LYS A 148 -16.07 10.82 20.47
N VAL A 149 -14.84 11.08 20.07
CA VAL A 149 -14.44 11.55 18.76
C VAL A 149 -13.06 11.01 18.42
N LEU A 150 -12.87 10.61 17.18
CA LEU A 150 -11.55 10.21 16.71
C LEU A 150 -10.69 11.44 16.43
N ARG A 151 -9.43 11.38 16.78
CA ARG A 151 -8.42 12.41 16.54
C ARG A 151 -7.11 11.75 16.11
N VAL A 152 -6.21 12.53 15.53
CA VAL A 152 -4.85 12.08 15.21
C VAL A 152 -3.90 12.55 16.33
N ASP A 153 -4.15 12.10 17.54
CA ASP A 153 -3.33 12.35 18.73
C ASP A 153 -2.65 11.06 19.21
N ALA A 154 -1.75 11.17 20.18
CA ALA A 154 -0.96 10.05 20.67
C ALA A 154 -1.81 8.90 21.21
N VAL A 155 -2.91 9.19 21.90
CA VAL A 155 -3.79 8.17 22.48
C VAL A 155 -4.51 7.39 21.38
N ASN A 156 -5.09 8.10 20.40
CA ASN A 156 -5.80 7.48 19.27
C ASN A 156 -4.87 6.70 18.35
N ILE A 157 -3.68 7.24 18.04
CA ILE A 157 -2.68 6.55 17.20
C ILE A 157 -2.23 5.26 17.88
N ARG A 158 -1.86 5.30 19.15
CA ARG A 158 -1.42 4.12 19.91
C ARG A 158 -2.49 3.04 19.95
N GLU A 159 -3.72 3.40 20.33
CA GLU A 159 -4.84 2.47 20.38
C GLU A 159 -5.16 1.87 19.00
N SER A 160 -5.12 2.69 17.93
CA SER A 160 -5.32 2.24 16.56
C SER A 160 -4.30 1.19 16.15
N VAL A 161 -3.01 1.47 16.37
CA VAL A 161 -1.92 0.57 16.01
C VAL A 161 -2.03 -0.74 16.80
N GLU A 162 -2.21 -0.69 18.11
CA GLU A 162 -2.32 -1.88 18.95
C GLU A 162 -3.50 -2.76 18.58
N LYS A 163 -4.67 -2.16 18.33
CA LYS A 163 -5.86 -2.89 17.88
C LYS A 163 -5.67 -3.49 16.48
N SER A 164 -5.05 -2.75 15.55
CA SER A 164 -4.78 -3.26 14.20
C SER A 164 -3.78 -4.42 14.22
N LEU A 165 -2.67 -4.31 14.94
CA LEU A 165 -1.70 -5.39 15.10
C LEU A 165 -2.32 -6.64 15.72
N LYS A 166 -3.17 -6.46 16.72
CA LYS A 166 -3.91 -7.56 17.35
C LYS A 166 -4.85 -8.26 16.37
N ARG A 167 -5.63 -7.50 15.57
CA ARG A 167 -6.54 -8.08 14.57
C ARG A 167 -5.78 -8.76 13.44
N LEU A 168 -4.71 -8.12 12.94
CA LEU A 168 -3.84 -8.63 11.87
C LEU A 168 -2.93 -9.78 12.31
N ASN A 169 -2.85 -10.03 13.63
CA ASN A 169 -1.98 -11.05 14.23
C ASN A 169 -0.53 -10.95 13.75
N THR A 170 0.04 -9.76 13.82
CA THR A 170 1.42 -9.44 13.43
C THR A 170 2.01 -8.44 14.41
N ASP A 171 3.33 -8.45 14.55
CA ASP A 171 4.05 -7.55 15.47
C ASP A 171 4.31 -6.17 14.85
N TYR A 172 4.21 -6.03 13.52
CA TYR A 172 4.45 -4.78 12.83
C TYR A 172 3.61 -4.63 11.56
N VAL A 173 3.42 -3.37 11.14
CA VAL A 173 2.95 -3.00 9.80
C VAL A 173 4.06 -2.26 9.05
N ASP A 174 4.08 -2.40 7.72
CA ASP A 174 5.10 -1.77 6.88
C ASP A 174 4.81 -0.30 6.65
N LEU A 175 3.53 0.07 6.56
CA LEU A 175 3.08 1.44 6.35
C LEU A 175 1.85 1.75 7.19
N LEU A 176 1.93 2.78 8.03
CA LEU A 176 0.78 3.37 8.70
C LEU A 176 0.45 4.72 8.06
N GLN A 177 -0.78 4.89 7.60
CA GLN A 177 -1.24 6.12 6.99
C GLN A 177 -2.27 6.83 7.87
N ILE A 178 -2.22 8.17 7.94
CA ILE A 178 -3.34 8.95 8.42
C ILE A 178 -4.42 8.89 7.33
N HIS A 179 -5.57 8.28 7.63
CA HIS A 179 -6.61 7.95 6.64
C HIS A 179 -7.27 9.18 6.02
N TRP A 180 -7.45 10.24 6.81
CA TRP A 180 -7.83 11.58 6.40
C TRP A 180 -7.38 12.59 7.47
N PRO A 181 -7.27 13.87 7.13
CA PRO A 181 -6.78 14.89 8.06
C PRO A 181 -7.56 15.00 9.37
N ASP A 182 -6.86 15.34 10.44
CA ASP A 182 -7.50 15.77 11.70
C ASP A 182 -8.20 17.12 11.55
N ARG A 183 -7.59 18.07 10.84
CA ARG A 183 -8.22 19.35 10.52
C ARG A 183 -9.38 19.19 9.55
N TYR A 184 -10.30 20.15 9.56
CA TYR A 184 -11.36 20.15 8.55
C TYR A 184 -10.79 20.43 7.16
N VAL A 185 -11.10 19.55 6.23
CA VAL A 185 -10.98 19.72 4.78
C VAL A 185 -12.24 19.13 4.14
N PRO A 186 -12.73 19.67 3.00
CA PRO A 186 -13.83 19.03 2.26
C PRO A 186 -13.41 17.64 1.77
N LEU A 187 -14.18 16.61 2.12
CA LEU A 187 -13.90 15.21 1.77
C LEU A 187 -15.19 14.42 1.57
N PHE A 188 -15.11 13.29 0.87
CA PHE A 188 -16.18 12.28 0.78
C PHE A 188 -17.51 12.83 0.26
N GLY A 189 -17.45 13.62 -0.82
CA GLY A 189 -18.62 14.24 -1.45
C GLY A 189 -18.85 15.71 -1.06
N GLU A 190 -17.98 16.28 -0.24
CA GLU A 190 -17.92 17.71 -0.03
C GLU A 190 -16.89 18.33 -0.99
N TYR A 191 -17.34 19.25 -1.83
CA TYR A 191 -16.51 19.86 -2.88
C TYR A 191 -16.01 21.26 -2.52
N PHE A 192 -16.67 21.94 -1.59
CA PHE A 192 -16.37 23.32 -1.21
C PHE A 192 -16.05 23.43 0.26
N TYR A 193 -15.10 24.32 0.58
CA TYR A 193 -14.76 24.63 1.96
C TYR A 193 -15.90 25.37 2.64
N ASP A 194 -16.35 24.85 3.77
CA ASP A 194 -17.36 25.46 4.63
C ASP A 194 -16.70 25.94 5.92
N SER A 195 -16.52 27.27 6.04
CA SER A 195 -15.88 27.87 7.20
C SER A 195 -16.63 27.63 8.53
N SER A 196 -17.93 27.32 8.48
CA SER A 196 -18.70 26.98 9.69
C SER A 196 -18.30 25.64 10.31
N LYS A 197 -17.66 24.77 9.55
CA LYS A 197 -17.13 23.47 10.00
C LYS A 197 -15.70 23.55 10.51
N TRP A 198 -15.10 24.74 10.50
CA TRP A 198 -13.77 24.91 11.05
C TRP A 198 -13.72 24.49 12.54
N ARG A 199 -12.67 23.80 12.90
CA ARG A 199 -12.42 23.37 14.29
C ARG A 199 -10.92 23.35 14.60
N PRO A 200 -10.54 23.47 15.89
CA PRO A 200 -9.15 23.23 16.30
C PRO A 200 -8.72 21.80 15.92
N SER A 201 -7.53 21.67 15.37
CA SER A 201 -6.93 20.39 15.00
C SER A 201 -5.68 20.10 15.83
N ILE A 202 -5.29 18.84 15.90
CA ILE A 202 -4.01 18.43 16.47
C ILE A 202 -2.89 18.97 15.56
N PRO A 203 -1.90 19.71 16.10
CA PRO A 203 -0.78 20.23 15.33
C PRO A 203 0.01 19.14 14.60
N PHE A 204 0.54 19.43 13.41
CA PHE A 204 1.30 18.45 12.62
C PHE A 204 2.50 17.88 13.40
N VAL A 205 3.20 18.70 14.17
CA VAL A 205 4.33 18.28 15.02
C VAL A 205 3.88 17.25 16.08
N GLU A 206 2.73 17.47 16.71
CA GLU A 206 2.20 16.53 17.71
C GLU A 206 1.77 15.21 17.07
N GLN A 207 1.12 15.26 15.89
CA GLN A 207 0.80 14.05 15.12
C GLN A 207 2.06 13.28 14.77
N LEU A 208 3.11 13.95 14.28
CA LEU A 208 4.38 13.29 13.93
C LEU A 208 5.11 12.72 15.14
N LYS A 209 5.10 13.40 16.29
CA LYS A 209 5.68 12.88 17.54
C LYS A 209 4.99 11.60 17.98
N ALA A 210 3.66 11.57 17.91
CA ALA A 210 2.89 10.38 18.23
C ALA A 210 3.13 9.21 17.24
N LEU A 211 3.30 9.51 15.96
CA LEU A 211 3.68 8.51 14.95
C LEU A 211 5.12 8.02 15.15
N GLN A 212 6.04 8.89 15.57
CA GLN A 212 7.41 8.51 15.88
C GLN A 212 7.49 7.51 17.04
N GLU A 213 6.66 7.65 18.08
CA GLU A 213 6.62 6.70 19.20
C GLU A 213 6.35 5.25 18.72
N VAL A 214 5.37 5.05 17.84
CA VAL A 214 5.06 3.71 17.33
C VAL A 214 6.09 3.18 16.33
N ILE A 215 6.86 4.06 15.68
CA ILE A 215 8.04 3.69 14.88
C ILE A 215 9.17 3.24 15.80
N ASP A 216 9.48 3.99 16.84
CA ASP A 216 10.55 3.69 17.80
C ASP A 216 10.29 2.39 18.56
N GLU A 217 9.02 2.06 18.79
CA GLU A 217 8.58 0.77 19.34
C GLU A 217 8.69 -0.40 18.34
N GLY A 218 9.03 -0.14 17.07
CA GLY A 218 9.12 -1.15 16.02
C GLY A 218 7.79 -1.69 15.51
N LYS A 219 6.66 -1.09 15.92
CA LYS A 219 5.31 -1.48 15.51
C LYS A 219 4.95 -1.01 14.10
N VAL A 220 5.58 0.07 13.64
CA VAL A 220 5.37 0.70 12.33
C VAL A 220 6.73 0.95 11.69
N ARG A 221 6.91 0.55 10.42
CA ARG A 221 8.18 0.81 9.72
C ARG A 221 8.20 2.20 9.09
N TYR A 222 7.12 2.57 8.39
CA TYR A 222 7.01 3.84 7.68
C TYR A 222 5.64 4.46 7.87
N ILE A 223 5.58 5.78 7.69
CA ILE A 223 4.34 6.55 7.80
C ILE A 223 3.99 7.24 6.49
N GLY A 224 2.69 7.43 6.24
CA GLY A 224 2.14 8.13 5.10
C GLY A 224 0.87 8.89 5.45
N VAL A 225 0.28 9.53 4.45
CA VAL A 225 -1.00 10.24 4.58
C VAL A 225 -1.94 9.82 3.47
N SER A 226 -3.24 9.98 3.71
CA SER A 226 -4.28 9.71 2.72
C SER A 226 -5.33 10.81 2.76
N ASN A 227 -5.99 11.06 1.63
CA ASN A 227 -6.97 12.13 1.48
C ASN A 227 -6.44 13.49 1.99
N GLU A 228 -5.16 13.72 1.79
CA GLU A 228 -4.46 14.90 2.27
C GLU A 228 -4.29 15.91 1.13
N THR A 229 -4.26 17.18 1.47
CA THR A 229 -4.02 18.29 0.55
C THR A 229 -2.53 18.56 0.37
N SER A 230 -2.16 19.26 -0.72
CA SER A 230 -0.78 19.71 -0.93
C SER A 230 -0.26 20.56 0.25
N TYR A 231 -1.12 21.38 0.85
CA TYR A 231 -0.79 22.16 2.05
C TYR A 231 -0.39 21.23 3.20
N GLY A 232 -1.23 20.23 3.54
CA GLY A 232 -0.92 19.34 4.64
C GLY A 232 0.31 18.47 4.41
N VAL A 233 0.55 18.01 3.16
CA VAL A 233 1.80 17.33 2.80
C VAL A 233 3.01 18.21 3.08
N MET A 234 2.98 19.49 2.66
CA MET A 234 4.07 20.43 2.88
C MET A 234 4.30 20.69 4.38
N GLU A 235 3.25 20.82 5.17
CA GLU A 235 3.33 21.00 6.62
C GLU A 235 3.94 19.77 7.31
N PHE A 236 3.54 18.54 6.95
CA PHE A 236 4.16 17.31 7.48
C PHE A 236 5.65 17.22 7.13
N VAL A 237 6.01 17.51 5.88
CA VAL A 237 7.41 17.48 5.43
C VAL A 237 8.24 18.56 6.14
N HIS A 238 7.68 19.76 6.29
CA HIS A 238 8.33 20.87 7.01
C HIS A 238 8.55 20.53 8.48
N ALA A 239 7.49 20.11 9.18
CA ALA A 239 7.53 19.74 10.59
C ALA A 239 8.53 18.61 10.85
N ALA A 240 8.52 17.55 10.02
CA ALA A 240 9.48 16.46 10.14
C ALA A 240 10.93 16.93 10.02
N ARG A 241 11.20 17.83 9.06
CA ARG A 241 12.55 18.36 8.85
C ARG A 241 13.01 19.26 10.02
N VAL A 242 12.13 20.11 10.53
CA VAL A 242 12.46 21.06 11.62
C VAL A 242 12.68 20.32 12.94
N GLU A 243 11.84 19.36 13.25
CA GLU A 243 11.88 18.61 14.51
C GLU A 243 12.78 17.37 14.48
N GLY A 244 13.35 17.03 13.30
CA GLY A 244 14.18 15.82 13.16
C GLY A 244 13.40 14.51 13.28
N LEU A 245 12.09 14.53 12.93
CA LEU A 245 11.20 13.37 13.00
C LEU A 245 11.15 12.59 11.70
N SER A 246 10.59 11.37 11.74
CA SER A 246 10.35 10.55 10.56
C SER A 246 9.44 11.27 9.56
N LYS A 247 9.81 11.19 8.28
CA LYS A 247 9.03 11.79 7.18
C LYS A 247 7.91 10.88 6.74
N ILE A 248 6.82 11.45 6.24
CA ILE A 248 5.87 10.71 5.43
C ILE A 248 6.54 10.27 4.12
N VAL A 249 6.37 8.99 3.75
CA VAL A 249 6.98 8.41 2.53
C VAL A 249 5.99 8.31 1.37
N SER A 250 4.70 8.48 1.63
CA SER A 250 3.63 8.33 0.62
C SER A 250 2.44 9.23 0.90
N ILE A 251 1.69 9.50 -0.18
CA ILE A 251 0.33 10.03 -0.13
C ILE A 251 -0.58 9.08 -0.94
N GLN A 252 -1.74 8.75 -0.38
CA GLN A 252 -2.78 7.95 -1.02
C GLN A 252 -4.03 8.80 -1.22
N ASN A 253 -4.25 9.24 -2.44
CA ASN A 253 -5.41 10.05 -2.81
C ASN A 253 -6.18 9.41 -3.97
N SER A 254 -7.46 9.76 -4.13
CA SER A 254 -8.23 9.42 -5.32
C SER A 254 -7.59 10.06 -6.56
N TYR A 255 -7.37 9.25 -7.59
CA TYR A 255 -6.89 9.71 -8.89
C TYR A 255 -7.44 8.79 -9.98
N SER A 256 -8.50 9.22 -10.66
CA SER A 256 -9.21 8.37 -11.62
C SER A 256 -9.93 9.18 -12.69
N LEU A 257 -10.48 8.50 -13.70
CA LEU A 257 -11.30 9.06 -14.78
C LEU A 257 -12.81 8.95 -14.50
N LEU A 258 -13.21 8.87 -13.23
CA LEU A 258 -14.59 8.46 -12.86
C LEU A 258 -15.67 9.47 -13.24
N GLU A 259 -15.39 10.76 -13.16
CA GLU A 259 -16.40 11.83 -13.28
C GLU A 259 -17.09 11.93 -14.67
N ALA A 260 -16.41 11.47 -15.72
CA ALA A 260 -16.96 11.48 -17.09
C ALA A 260 -17.04 10.06 -17.68
N THR A 261 -17.51 9.09 -16.90
CA THR A 261 -17.43 7.65 -17.20
C THR A 261 -17.97 7.29 -18.59
N MET A 262 -19.10 7.82 -19.00
CA MET A 262 -19.70 7.48 -20.32
C MET A 262 -18.82 7.94 -21.48
N GLN A 263 -18.25 9.15 -21.40
CA GLN A 263 -17.36 9.69 -22.42
C GLN A 263 -16.07 8.89 -22.51
N TYR A 264 -15.53 8.47 -21.37
CA TYR A 264 -14.33 7.63 -21.32
C TYR A 264 -14.59 6.21 -21.84
N ILE A 265 -15.78 5.64 -21.62
CA ILE A 265 -16.18 4.34 -22.21
C ILE A 265 -16.25 4.45 -23.74
N GLU A 266 -16.84 5.51 -24.29
CA GLU A 266 -16.90 5.72 -25.74
C GLU A 266 -15.49 5.94 -26.33
N MET A 267 -14.65 6.71 -25.65
CA MET A 267 -13.28 6.95 -26.06
C MET A 267 -12.44 5.67 -26.00
N ALA A 268 -12.57 4.84 -24.97
CA ALA A 268 -11.90 3.55 -24.89
C ALA A 268 -12.23 2.69 -26.11
N LYS A 269 -13.51 2.58 -26.47
CA LYS A 269 -13.97 1.86 -27.68
C LYS A 269 -13.37 2.42 -28.97
N LYS A 270 -13.27 3.76 -29.09
CA LYS A 270 -12.65 4.43 -30.25
C LYS A 270 -11.20 3.98 -30.46
N HIS A 271 -10.47 3.76 -29.38
CA HIS A 271 -9.06 3.35 -29.39
C HIS A 271 -8.86 1.84 -29.25
N GLY A 272 -9.92 1.03 -29.32
CA GLY A 272 -9.83 -0.43 -29.19
C GLY A 272 -9.42 -0.92 -27.79
N LEU A 273 -9.66 -0.09 -26.76
CA LEU A 273 -9.37 -0.40 -25.37
C LEU A 273 -10.65 -0.80 -24.61
N SER A 274 -10.51 -1.66 -23.60
CA SER A 274 -11.56 -1.80 -22.60
C SER A 274 -11.57 -0.58 -21.67
N PRO A 275 -12.70 -0.26 -21.00
CA PRO A 275 -12.73 0.80 -19.98
C PRO A 275 -11.70 0.57 -18.85
N VAL A 276 -11.48 -0.68 -18.45
CA VAL A 276 -10.49 -1.05 -17.42
C VAL A 276 -9.08 -0.77 -17.90
N GLN A 277 -8.75 -1.15 -19.14
CA GLN A 277 -7.45 -0.84 -19.75
C GLN A 277 -7.18 0.67 -19.82
N LEU A 278 -8.20 1.44 -20.21
CA LEU A 278 -8.08 2.91 -20.23
C LEU A 278 -7.83 3.47 -18.85
N ALA A 279 -8.63 3.08 -17.85
CA ALA A 279 -8.53 3.60 -16.50
C ALA A 279 -7.19 3.27 -15.84
N LEU A 280 -6.77 2.00 -15.90
CA LEU A 280 -5.54 1.53 -15.28
C LEU A 280 -4.28 2.02 -16.02
N GLY A 281 -4.29 2.02 -17.35
CA GLY A 281 -3.20 2.58 -18.14
C GLY A 281 -3.00 4.08 -17.91
N PHE A 282 -4.10 4.82 -17.76
CA PHE A 282 -4.04 6.25 -17.45
C PHE A 282 -3.30 6.53 -16.13
N VAL A 283 -3.61 5.82 -15.06
CA VAL A 283 -2.97 6.05 -13.75
C VAL A 283 -1.57 5.48 -13.69
N ARG A 284 -1.34 4.29 -14.30
CA ARG A 284 -0.06 3.57 -14.30
C ARG A 284 1.11 4.41 -14.83
N ASP A 285 0.87 5.12 -15.92
CA ASP A 285 1.92 5.80 -16.68
C ASP A 285 2.22 7.22 -16.17
N ARG A 286 1.66 7.62 -15.02
CA ARG A 286 1.97 8.91 -14.39
C ARG A 286 3.33 8.88 -13.69
N PRO A 287 4.19 9.91 -13.87
CA PRO A 287 5.55 9.92 -13.32
C PRO A 287 5.59 9.96 -11.79
N PHE A 288 4.50 10.41 -11.15
CA PHE A 288 4.35 10.48 -9.70
C PHE A 288 3.69 9.24 -9.09
N MET A 289 3.19 8.31 -9.92
CA MET A 289 2.49 7.12 -9.44
C MET A 289 3.50 6.03 -9.06
N THR A 290 3.49 5.63 -7.80
CA THR A 290 4.30 4.50 -7.31
C THR A 290 3.55 3.19 -7.46
N SER A 291 2.31 3.12 -6.99
CA SER A 291 1.45 1.95 -7.06
C SER A 291 0.00 2.38 -7.20
N SER A 292 -0.78 1.64 -8.00
CA SER A 292 -2.22 1.83 -8.15
C SER A 292 -2.95 0.88 -7.22
N ILE A 293 -3.74 1.41 -6.30
CA ILE A 293 -4.58 0.58 -5.43
C ILE A 293 -5.84 0.23 -6.20
N ILE A 294 -6.04 -1.05 -6.44
CA ILE A 294 -7.21 -1.60 -7.12
C ILE A 294 -8.13 -2.29 -6.12
N GLY A 295 -9.43 -2.39 -6.44
CA GLY A 295 -10.41 -3.12 -5.66
C GLY A 295 -11.16 -4.10 -6.55
N ALA A 296 -11.38 -5.31 -6.05
CA ALA A 296 -12.17 -6.32 -6.71
C ALA A 296 -13.12 -6.98 -5.71
N THR A 297 -14.24 -7.50 -6.20
CA THR A 297 -15.18 -8.32 -5.42
C THR A 297 -15.20 -9.77 -5.88
N SER A 298 -14.39 -10.12 -6.90
CA SER A 298 -14.17 -11.50 -7.34
C SER A 298 -12.78 -11.68 -7.93
N VAL A 299 -12.35 -12.95 -8.04
CA VAL A 299 -11.06 -13.30 -8.68
C VAL A 299 -11.08 -12.95 -10.16
N GLU A 300 -12.23 -13.06 -10.84
CA GLU A 300 -12.38 -12.72 -12.24
C GLU A 300 -12.12 -11.23 -12.50
N GLN A 301 -12.68 -10.34 -11.64
CA GLN A 301 -12.42 -8.90 -11.71
C GLN A 301 -10.95 -8.60 -11.45
N LEU A 302 -10.36 -9.22 -10.42
CA LEU A 302 -8.94 -9.02 -10.10
C LEU A 302 -8.05 -9.48 -11.26
N LYS A 303 -8.41 -10.58 -11.93
CA LYS A 303 -7.71 -11.05 -13.12
C LYS A 303 -7.81 -10.04 -14.26
N GLU A 304 -9.01 -9.52 -14.53
CA GLU A 304 -9.23 -8.49 -15.56
C GLU A 304 -8.38 -7.24 -15.27
N ASP A 305 -8.32 -6.79 -14.02
CA ASP A 305 -7.51 -5.64 -13.61
C ASP A 305 -6.01 -5.89 -13.84
N ILE A 306 -5.49 -7.05 -13.45
CA ILE A 306 -4.06 -7.41 -13.65
C ILE A 306 -3.75 -7.53 -15.14
N ASP A 307 -4.59 -8.25 -15.90
CA ASP A 307 -4.40 -8.42 -17.34
C ASP A 307 -4.45 -7.07 -18.06
N ALA A 308 -5.42 -6.21 -17.73
CA ALA A 308 -5.53 -4.87 -18.30
C ALA A 308 -4.29 -4.02 -17.99
N PHE A 309 -3.79 -4.09 -16.77
CA PHE A 309 -2.59 -3.35 -16.36
C PHE A 309 -1.34 -3.80 -17.12
N LEU A 310 -1.18 -5.12 -17.34
CA LEU A 310 -0.02 -5.70 -18.01
C LEU A 310 -0.08 -5.58 -19.53
N THR A 311 -1.25 -5.79 -20.13
CA THR A 311 -1.40 -5.88 -21.59
C THR A 311 -1.59 -4.54 -22.29
N THR A 312 -2.00 -3.50 -21.55
CA THR A 312 -2.18 -2.17 -22.14
C THR A 312 -0.84 -1.58 -22.57
N GLN A 313 -0.82 -1.02 -23.80
CA GLN A 313 0.39 -0.37 -24.35
C GLN A 313 0.99 0.66 -23.38
N ARG A 314 2.30 0.68 -23.26
CA ARG A 314 3.11 1.56 -22.40
C ARG A 314 4.11 2.39 -23.21
N PRO A 315 4.12 3.74 -23.10
CA PRO A 315 3.00 4.57 -22.64
C PRO A 315 1.81 4.54 -23.60
N PHE A 316 0.69 5.13 -23.20
CA PHE A 316 -0.41 5.36 -24.15
C PHE A 316 0.05 6.16 -25.37
N PRO A 317 -0.49 5.86 -26.57
CA PRO A 317 -0.29 6.68 -27.74
C PRO A 317 -0.71 8.13 -27.50
N PRO A 318 -0.03 9.12 -28.10
CA PRO A 318 -0.35 10.54 -27.93
C PRO A 318 -1.83 10.88 -28.18
N GLU A 319 -2.44 10.28 -29.20
CA GLU A 319 -3.85 10.48 -29.56
C GLU A 319 -4.82 10.06 -28.47
N VAL A 320 -4.51 9.00 -27.71
CA VAL A 320 -5.30 8.58 -26.54
C VAL A 320 -5.22 9.63 -25.45
N MET A 321 -4.03 10.15 -25.20
CA MET A 321 -3.80 11.18 -24.18
C MET A 321 -4.45 12.51 -24.54
N GLU A 322 -4.45 12.90 -25.80
CA GLU A 322 -5.12 14.11 -26.31
C GLU A 322 -6.63 14.02 -26.13
N ASP A 323 -7.23 12.86 -26.44
CA ASP A 323 -8.68 12.63 -26.23
C ASP A 323 -9.04 12.64 -24.73
N ILE A 324 -8.20 12.02 -23.86
CA ILE A 324 -8.39 12.10 -22.39
C ILE A 324 -8.38 13.56 -21.95
N GLU A 325 -7.41 14.35 -22.40
CA GLU A 325 -7.27 15.74 -22.01
C GLU A 325 -8.45 16.59 -22.52
N ALA A 326 -8.96 16.31 -23.71
CA ALA A 326 -10.14 16.98 -24.26
C ALA A 326 -11.39 16.73 -23.41
N ILE A 327 -11.61 15.49 -22.96
CA ILE A 327 -12.71 15.14 -22.05
C ILE A 327 -12.51 15.83 -20.70
N PHE A 328 -11.31 15.75 -20.12
CA PHE A 328 -10.98 16.36 -18.84
C PHE A 328 -11.20 17.88 -18.83
N LYS A 329 -10.78 18.58 -19.89
CA LYS A 329 -11.01 20.03 -20.02
C LYS A 329 -12.50 20.40 -20.02
N ARG A 330 -13.34 19.49 -20.55
CA ARG A 330 -14.79 19.71 -20.61
C ARG A 330 -15.51 19.34 -19.31
N TYR A 331 -15.01 18.32 -18.61
CA TYR A 331 -15.60 17.76 -17.38
C TYR A 331 -14.52 17.75 -16.29
N LYS A 332 -14.09 18.93 -15.85
CA LYS A 332 -13.11 19.02 -14.76
C LYS A 332 -13.69 18.39 -13.50
N ASP A 333 -12.90 17.51 -12.89
CA ASP A 333 -13.21 17.00 -11.56
C ASP A 333 -13.11 18.17 -10.55
N PRO A 334 -14.20 18.55 -9.88
CA PRO A 334 -14.18 19.63 -8.89
C PRO A 334 -13.30 19.31 -7.68
N ALA A 335 -12.92 18.04 -7.45
CA ALA A 335 -11.99 17.66 -6.39
C ALA A 335 -10.52 18.04 -6.70
N ILE A 336 -10.21 18.44 -7.92
CA ILE A 336 -8.85 18.81 -8.37
C ILE A 336 -8.68 20.33 -8.51
N LEU A 337 -9.72 21.11 -8.29
CA LEU A 337 -9.69 22.60 -8.36
C LEU A 337 -9.13 23.22 -7.10
#